data_3f35a94158c63d77268eb0e5153178bc
#
_entry.id   3f35a94158c63d77268eb0e5153178bc
#
_cell.length_a   1.000
_cell.length_b   1.000
_cell.length_c   1.000
_cell.angle_alpha   90.00
_cell.angle_beta   90.00
_cell.angle_gamma   90.00
#
_symmetry.space_group_name_H-M   'P 1'
#
loop_
_entity.id
_entity.type
_entity.pdbx_description
1 polymer ?
#
loop_
_entity_poly.entity_id
_entity_poly.type
_entity_poly.pdbx_seq_one_letter_code
_entity_poly.pdbx_strand_id
1 'polypeptide(L)'
;MNKNLLFRSIPKVDILLEEQEIQDLIDVYGRELVMDVIREEMDALRTFIGKCEEEEKAKAQIGMLTQNIKRHAGKLHEPNMKMVINGTGTVLHTNLGRAPISKEHVERLTPIWNTIWKQEHVERDTLILKNCFAN
;
A
#
# COMPACT_ATOMS: atom_id res chain seq x y z
N MET A 1 -23.91 25.19 -4.38
CA MET A 1 -22.69 24.47 -4.71
C MET A 1 -22.75 23.87 -6.11
N ASN A 2 -21.81 24.21 -6.98
CA ASN A 2 -21.81 23.68 -8.36
C ASN A 2 -20.92 22.41 -8.39
N LYS A 3 -21.52 21.23 -8.12
CA LYS A 3 -20.81 19.95 -8.08
C LYS A 3 -20.03 19.66 -9.36
N ASN A 4 -20.55 20.09 -10.53
CA ASN A 4 -19.86 19.86 -11.81
C ASN A 4 -18.51 20.58 -11.91
N LEU A 5 -18.36 21.76 -11.29
CA LEU A 5 -17.09 22.47 -11.25
C LEU A 5 -16.09 21.76 -10.34
N LEU A 6 -16.54 21.19 -9.21
CA LEU A 6 -15.70 20.43 -8.31
C LEU A 6 -15.20 19.13 -8.95
N PHE A 7 -16.06 18.40 -9.67
CA PHE A 7 -15.63 17.22 -10.42
C PHE A 7 -14.58 17.54 -11.50
N ARG A 8 -14.69 18.71 -12.14
CA ARG A 8 -13.71 19.17 -13.13
C ARG A 8 -12.37 19.62 -12.51
N SER A 9 -12.37 19.99 -11.23
CA SER A 9 -11.15 20.38 -10.51
C SER A 9 -10.36 19.18 -9.97
N ILE A 10 -10.89 17.95 -10.05
CA ILE A 10 -10.12 16.74 -9.73
C ILE A 10 -9.02 16.59 -10.77
N PRO A 11 -7.75 16.48 -10.36
CA PRO A 11 -6.65 16.28 -11.30
C PRO A 11 -6.82 14.95 -12.06
N LYS A 12 -6.37 14.94 -13.31
CA LYS A 12 -6.33 13.70 -14.10
C LYS A 12 -5.18 12.81 -13.61
N VAL A 13 -5.34 11.49 -13.79
CA VAL A 13 -4.32 10.51 -13.40
C VAL A 13 -2.97 10.82 -14.05
N ASP A 14 -2.95 11.23 -15.33
CA ASP A 14 -1.73 11.56 -16.05
C ASP A 14 -0.97 12.72 -15.39
N ILE A 15 -1.69 13.75 -14.93
CA ILE A 15 -1.10 14.90 -14.23
C ILE A 15 -0.53 14.47 -12.86
N LEU A 16 -1.24 13.62 -12.12
CA LEU A 16 -0.75 13.07 -10.85
C LEU A 16 0.53 12.25 -11.06
N LEU A 17 0.61 11.48 -12.14
CA LEU A 17 1.79 10.69 -12.46
C LEU A 17 3.02 11.54 -12.83
N GLU A 18 2.84 12.79 -13.24
CA GLU A 18 3.93 13.73 -13.52
C GLU A 18 4.46 14.41 -12.24
N GLU A 19 3.73 14.34 -11.12
CA GLU A 19 4.18 14.90 -9.85
C GLU A 19 5.39 14.12 -9.31
N GLN A 20 6.43 14.84 -8.89
CA GLN A 20 7.66 14.22 -8.37
C GLN A 20 7.38 13.31 -7.18
N GLU A 21 6.49 13.71 -6.27
CA GLU A 21 6.11 12.89 -5.11
C GLU A 21 5.50 11.55 -5.49
N ILE A 22 4.72 11.50 -6.58
CA ILE A 22 4.13 10.26 -7.08
C ILE A 22 5.18 9.40 -7.81
N GLN A 23 6.11 10.01 -8.52
CA GLN A 23 7.24 9.30 -9.12
C GLN A 23 8.12 8.63 -8.05
N ASP A 24 8.42 9.34 -6.97
CA ASP A 24 9.17 8.78 -5.83
C ASP A 24 8.44 7.57 -5.20
N LEU A 25 7.10 7.61 -5.14
CA LEU A 25 6.31 6.47 -4.68
C LEU A 25 6.36 5.29 -5.65
N ILE A 26 6.36 5.55 -6.96
CA ILE A 26 6.47 4.51 -8.00
C ILE A 26 7.82 3.81 -7.90
N ASP A 27 8.89 4.56 -7.65
CA ASP A 27 10.24 3.99 -7.49
C ASP A 27 10.37 3.10 -6.25
N VAL A 28 9.66 3.45 -5.15
CA VAL A 28 9.70 2.69 -3.89
C VAL A 28 8.75 1.50 -3.89
N TYR A 29 7.51 1.69 -4.34
CA TYR A 29 6.41 0.72 -4.17
C TYR A 29 6.03 -0.02 -5.46
N GLY A 30 6.54 0.43 -6.60
CA GLY A 30 6.18 -0.07 -7.92
C GLY A 30 4.94 0.61 -8.50
N ARG A 31 4.94 0.72 -9.84
CA ARG A 31 3.92 1.45 -10.60
C ARG A 31 2.51 0.85 -10.41
N GLU A 32 2.41 -0.46 -10.36
CA GLU A 32 1.12 -1.16 -10.31
C GLU A 32 0.36 -0.83 -9.02
N LEU A 33 1.03 -0.95 -7.87
CA LEU A 33 0.47 -0.61 -6.57
C LEU A 33 0.05 0.87 -6.50
N VAL A 34 0.91 1.77 -6.95
CA VAL A 34 0.62 3.21 -6.92
C VAL A 34 -0.57 3.56 -7.81
N MET A 35 -0.70 2.93 -8.98
CA MET A 35 -1.84 3.12 -9.87
C MET A 35 -3.16 2.66 -9.25
N ASP A 36 -3.16 1.52 -8.55
CA ASP A 36 -4.36 1.02 -7.87
C ASP A 36 -4.76 1.96 -6.72
N VAL A 37 -3.79 2.43 -5.92
CA VAL A 37 -4.04 3.41 -4.86
C VAL A 37 -4.59 4.73 -5.43
N ILE A 38 -4.04 5.22 -6.53
CA ILE A 38 -4.56 6.45 -7.18
C ILE A 38 -6.03 6.26 -7.58
N ARG A 39 -6.39 5.13 -8.18
CA ARG A 39 -7.77 4.84 -8.58
C ARG A 39 -8.71 4.80 -7.37
N GLU A 40 -8.32 4.10 -6.31
CA GLU A 40 -9.11 4.00 -5.08
C GLU A 40 -9.32 5.36 -4.41
N GLU A 41 -8.27 6.18 -4.27
CA GLU A 41 -8.37 7.51 -3.67
C GLU A 41 -9.19 8.48 -4.54
N MET A 42 -9.09 8.39 -5.85
CA MET A 42 -9.92 9.19 -6.77
C MET A 42 -11.38 8.80 -6.70
N ASP A 43 -11.72 7.53 -6.58
CA ASP A 43 -13.10 7.06 -6.47
C ASP A 43 -13.68 7.40 -5.10
N ALA A 44 -12.90 7.31 -4.03
CA ALA A 44 -13.26 7.79 -2.70
C ALA A 44 -13.54 9.30 -2.72
N LEU A 45 -12.68 10.09 -3.36
CA LEU A 45 -12.85 11.54 -3.51
C LEU A 45 -14.11 11.88 -4.30
N ARG A 46 -14.40 11.20 -5.42
CA ARG A 46 -15.62 11.38 -6.19
C ARG A 46 -16.86 11.09 -5.36
N THR A 47 -16.83 10.00 -4.59
CA THR A 47 -17.92 9.62 -3.70
C THR A 47 -18.13 10.67 -2.60
N PHE A 48 -17.05 11.19 -2.04
CA PHE A 48 -17.09 12.26 -1.04
C PHE A 48 -17.72 13.55 -1.60
N ILE A 49 -17.26 14.02 -2.76
CA ILE A 49 -17.81 15.21 -3.43
C ILE A 49 -19.31 15.03 -3.76
N GLY A 50 -19.71 13.82 -4.18
CA GLY A 50 -21.11 13.50 -4.45
C GLY A 50 -22.02 13.67 -3.23
N LYS A 51 -21.52 13.33 -2.03
CA LYS A 51 -22.25 13.41 -0.75
C LYS A 51 -22.05 14.72 0.00
N CYS A 52 -20.97 15.46 -0.29
CA CYS A 52 -20.64 16.69 0.42
C CYS A 52 -21.55 17.84 -0.02
N GLU A 53 -21.98 18.64 0.95
CA GLU A 53 -22.78 19.86 0.71
C GLU A 53 -21.93 21.13 0.80
N GLU A 54 -20.75 21.05 1.42
CA GLU A 54 -19.85 22.18 1.65
C GLU A 54 -18.72 22.21 0.62
N GLU A 55 -18.68 23.30 -0.16
CA GLU A 55 -17.68 23.48 -1.23
C GLU A 55 -16.24 23.59 -0.70
N GLU A 56 -16.05 24.24 0.43
CA GLU A 56 -14.72 24.41 1.03
C GLU A 56 -14.11 23.08 1.47
N LYS A 57 -14.91 22.20 2.07
CA LYS A 57 -14.47 20.87 2.45
C LYS A 57 -14.10 20.02 1.24
N ALA A 58 -14.86 20.13 0.16
CA ALA A 58 -14.56 19.41 -1.07
C ALA A 58 -13.25 19.90 -1.70
N LYS A 59 -13.01 21.21 -1.75
CA LYS A 59 -11.75 21.78 -2.23
C LYS A 59 -10.55 21.38 -1.37
N ALA A 60 -10.71 21.39 -0.06
CA ALA A 60 -9.66 20.94 0.87
C ALA A 60 -9.28 19.46 0.63
N GLN A 61 -10.26 18.58 0.41
CA GLN A 61 -10.00 17.18 0.10
C GLN A 61 -9.30 16.97 -1.25
N ILE A 62 -9.64 17.76 -2.27
CA ILE A 62 -8.93 17.74 -3.55
C ILE A 62 -7.46 18.13 -3.35
N GLY A 63 -7.19 19.18 -2.56
CA GLY A 63 -5.82 19.61 -2.25
C GLY A 63 -5.00 18.59 -1.43
N MET A 64 -5.67 17.68 -0.71
CA MET A 64 -5.03 16.62 0.07
C MET A 64 -4.85 15.30 -0.70
N LEU A 65 -5.25 15.25 -1.97
CA LEU A 65 -5.28 13.99 -2.73
C LEU A 65 -3.90 13.32 -2.79
N THR A 66 -2.85 14.04 -3.16
CA THR A 66 -1.48 13.51 -3.27
C THR A 66 -0.99 13.00 -1.91
N GLN A 67 -1.29 13.73 -0.83
CA GLN A 67 -0.94 13.31 0.53
C GLN A 67 -1.70 12.06 0.97
N ASN A 68 -2.97 11.91 0.58
CA ASN A 68 -3.76 10.72 0.86
C ASN A 68 -3.22 9.51 0.11
N ILE A 69 -2.86 9.66 -1.17
CA ILE A 69 -2.22 8.61 -1.98
C ILE A 69 -0.93 8.15 -1.30
N LYS A 70 -0.07 9.06 -0.88
CA LYS A 70 1.19 8.75 -0.19
C LYS A 70 0.97 7.95 1.09
N ARG A 71 0.02 8.40 1.92
CA ARG A 71 -0.34 7.73 3.17
C ARG A 71 -0.92 6.33 2.91
N HIS A 72 -1.76 6.17 1.89
CA HIS A 72 -2.39 4.91 1.55
C HIS A 72 -1.38 3.91 1.00
N ALA A 73 -0.54 4.32 0.06
CA ALA A 73 0.55 3.49 -0.46
C ALA A 73 1.50 3.02 0.65
N GLY A 74 1.89 3.92 1.58
CA GLY A 74 2.69 3.56 2.74
C GLY A 74 2.02 2.50 3.62
N LYS A 75 0.73 2.65 3.91
CA LYS A 75 -0.01 1.66 4.73
C LYS A 75 -0.11 0.28 4.07
N LEU A 76 -0.31 0.22 2.76
CA LEU A 76 -0.37 -1.04 2.03
C LEU A 76 0.99 -1.75 1.98
N HIS A 77 2.07 -0.98 2.05
CA HIS A 77 3.43 -1.52 2.09
C HIS A 77 3.90 -1.88 3.49
N GLU A 78 3.24 -1.38 4.54
CA GLU A 78 3.55 -1.78 5.90
C GLU A 78 3.37 -3.29 6.08
N PRO A 79 4.39 -4.01 6.60
CA PRO A 79 4.24 -5.42 6.85
C PRO A 79 3.10 -5.67 7.85
N ASN A 80 2.21 -6.59 7.50
CA ASN A 80 1.10 -7.00 8.39
C ASN A 80 1.61 -7.69 9.67
N MET A 81 2.85 -8.17 9.66
CA MET A 81 3.48 -8.79 10.82
C MET A 81 4.09 -7.72 11.72
N LYS A 82 3.58 -7.62 12.94
CA LYS A 82 4.09 -6.72 13.98
C LYS A 82 4.79 -7.56 15.06
N MET A 83 5.88 -7.01 15.60
CA MET A 83 6.53 -7.61 16.75
C MET A 83 5.56 -7.58 17.94
N VAL A 84 5.29 -8.73 18.52
CA VAL A 84 4.43 -8.88 19.71
C VAL A 84 5.20 -9.59 20.81
N ILE A 85 4.96 -9.20 22.06
CA ILE A 85 5.50 -9.90 23.21
C ILE A 85 4.53 -11.04 23.56
N ASN A 86 5.03 -12.27 23.42
CA ASN A 86 4.24 -13.44 23.81
C ASN A 86 4.29 -13.63 25.34
N GLY A 87 3.28 -13.11 26.04
CA GLY A 87 3.14 -13.28 27.49
C GLY A 87 2.44 -14.57 27.94
N THR A 88 2.08 -15.45 27.01
CA THR A 88 1.31 -16.69 27.33
C THR A 88 2.20 -17.84 27.81
N GLY A 89 3.53 -17.74 27.65
CA GLY A 89 4.46 -18.83 27.94
C GLY A 89 4.43 -19.98 26.94
N THR A 90 3.54 -19.96 25.95
CA THR A 90 3.43 -20.97 24.89
C THR A 90 4.28 -20.58 23.70
N VAL A 91 5.29 -21.37 23.33
CA VAL A 91 6.22 -21.05 22.25
C VAL A 91 5.54 -21.06 20.89
N LEU A 92 4.62 -21.98 20.66
CA LEU A 92 3.85 -22.11 19.42
C LEU A 92 2.38 -21.87 19.68
N HIS A 93 1.82 -20.85 19.05
CA HIS A 93 0.41 -20.53 19.16
C HIS A 93 -0.16 -20.17 17.79
N THR A 94 -1.23 -20.84 17.38
CA THR A 94 -1.84 -20.67 16.05
C THR A 94 -2.31 -19.24 15.76
N ASN A 95 -2.70 -18.50 16.81
CA ASN A 95 -3.21 -17.12 16.67
C ASN A 95 -2.15 -16.04 16.90
N LEU A 96 -1.04 -16.37 17.57
CA LEU A 96 0.00 -15.39 17.94
C LEU A 96 1.26 -15.46 17.07
N GLY A 97 1.42 -16.53 16.32
CA GLY A 97 2.58 -16.66 15.44
C GLY A 97 2.83 -18.08 14.98
N ARG A 98 3.72 -18.21 14.02
CA ARG A 98 4.23 -19.49 13.49
C ARG A 98 5.52 -19.85 14.21
N ALA A 99 5.97 -21.08 14.01
CA ALA A 99 7.26 -21.52 14.52
C ALA A 99 8.38 -20.59 14.05
N PRO A 100 9.25 -20.10 14.94
CA PRO A 100 10.40 -19.31 14.54
C PRO A 100 11.34 -20.16 13.69
N ILE A 101 11.76 -19.63 12.56
CA ILE A 101 12.75 -20.25 11.68
C ILE A 101 14.04 -19.43 11.81
N SER A 102 15.17 -20.09 11.98
CA SER A 102 16.44 -19.37 12.07
C SER A 102 16.79 -18.69 10.76
N LYS A 103 17.44 -17.53 10.83
CA LYS A 103 17.86 -16.75 9.67
C LYS A 103 18.67 -17.58 8.66
N GLU A 104 19.55 -18.45 9.17
CA GLU A 104 20.37 -19.34 8.36
C GLU A 104 19.53 -20.33 7.51
N HIS A 105 18.45 -20.88 8.07
CA HIS A 105 17.55 -21.76 7.34
C HIS A 105 16.73 -21.00 6.29
N VAL A 106 16.33 -19.79 6.59
CA VAL A 106 15.61 -18.92 5.63
C VAL A 106 16.50 -18.59 4.44
N GLU A 107 17.74 -18.21 4.67
CA GLU A 107 18.70 -17.90 3.60
C GLU A 107 18.93 -19.10 2.66
N ARG A 108 18.93 -20.31 3.19
CA ARG A 108 19.04 -21.54 2.38
C ARG A 108 17.75 -21.85 1.58
N LEU A 109 16.59 -21.52 2.12
CA LEU A 109 15.31 -21.79 1.46
C LEU A 109 14.96 -20.74 0.39
N THR A 110 15.41 -19.49 0.57
CA THR A 110 15.08 -18.38 -0.32
C THR A 110 15.42 -18.63 -1.81
N PRO A 111 16.59 -19.19 -2.18
CA PRO A 111 16.89 -19.49 -3.58
C PRO A 111 15.96 -20.53 -4.19
N ILE A 112 15.65 -21.60 -3.44
CA ILE A 112 14.76 -22.69 -3.86
C ILE A 112 13.33 -22.14 -4.03
N TRP A 113 12.90 -21.33 -3.07
CA TRP A 113 11.59 -20.69 -3.06
C TRP A 113 11.41 -19.76 -4.26
N ASN A 114 12.37 -18.89 -4.55
CA ASN A 114 12.36 -18.01 -5.70
C ASN A 114 12.29 -18.77 -7.05
N THR A 115 12.85 -19.96 -7.12
CA THR A 115 12.80 -20.80 -8.33
C THR A 115 11.42 -21.42 -8.52
N ILE A 116 10.80 -21.90 -7.45
CA ILE A 116 9.47 -22.52 -7.48
C ILE A 116 8.39 -21.46 -7.80
N TRP A 117 8.47 -20.29 -7.17
CA TRP A 117 7.43 -19.26 -7.29
C TRP A 117 7.50 -18.44 -8.57
N LYS A 118 8.66 -18.31 -9.22
CA LYS A 118 8.77 -17.71 -10.56
C LYS A 118 8.00 -18.48 -11.64
N GLN A 119 7.73 -19.76 -11.42
CA GLN A 119 6.96 -20.58 -12.35
C GLN A 119 5.43 -20.45 -12.17
N GLU A 120 4.95 -19.93 -11.04
CA GLU A 120 3.52 -19.94 -10.68
C GLU A 120 2.83 -18.57 -10.53
N HIS A 121 3.35 -17.49 -11.09
CA HIS A 121 2.68 -16.15 -11.11
C HIS A 121 2.38 -15.51 -9.75
N VAL A 122 3.18 -15.72 -8.70
CA VAL A 122 2.93 -15.09 -7.38
C VAL A 122 3.99 -14.02 -7.07
N GLU A 123 3.97 -12.91 -7.82
CA GLU A 123 4.85 -11.75 -7.54
C GLU A 123 4.51 -11.02 -6.23
N ARG A 124 3.27 -11.12 -5.73
CA ARG A 124 2.82 -10.40 -4.52
C ARG A 124 3.41 -10.93 -3.21
N ASP A 125 3.60 -12.23 -3.09
CA ASP A 125 4.06 -12.82 -1.82
C ASP A 125 5.57 -12.74 -1.62
N THR A 126 6.33 -12.54 -2.68
CA THR A 126 7.80 -12.37 -2.61
C THR A 126 8.20 -11.04 -1.95
N LEU A 127 7.36 -10.00 -2.07
CA LEU A 127 7.57 -8.72 -1.39
C LEU A 127 7.42 -8.86 0.14
N ILE A 128 6.47 -9.68 0.59
CA ILE A 128 6.21 -9.93 2.01
C ILE A 128 7.44 -10.58 2.66
N LEU A 129 8.04 -11.56 2.00
CA LEU A 129 9.22 -12.26 2.54
C LEU A 129 10.48 -11.39 2.54
N LYS A 130 10.72 -10.58 1.51
CA LYS A 130 11.88 -9.66 1.48
C LYS A 130 11.83 -8.64 2.61
N ASN A 131 10.65 -8.12 2.94
CA ASN A 131 10.49 -7.13 4.00
C ASN A 131 10.48 -7.72 5.41
N CYS A 132 10.17 -9.02 5.58
CA CYS A 132 10.27 -9.70 6.88
C CYS A 132 11.71 -9.96 7.33
N PHE A 133 12.69 -9.95 6.41
CA PHE A 133 14.08 -10.35 6.69
C PHE A 133 15.11 -9.23 6.44
N ALA A 134 14.67 -7.99 6.17
CA ALA A 134 15.54 -6.85 5.87
C ALA A 134 16.04 -6.08 7.11
N ASN A 135 15.94 -6.65 8.32
CA ASN A 135 16.52 -6.11 9.55
C ASN A 135 17.46 -7.13 10.21
#